data_93f69aef32c6e3f593a8d5a3071c5581
#
_entry.id   93f69aef32c6e3f593a8d5a3071c5581
#
_cell.length_a   1.000
_cell.length_b   1.000
_cell.length_c   1.000
_cell.angle_alpha   90.00
_cell.angle_beta   90.00
_cell.angle_gamma   90.00
#
_symmetry.space_group_name_H-M   'P 1'
#
loop_
_entity.id
_entity.type
_entity.pdbx_description
1 polymer ?
#
loop_
_entity_poly.entity_id
_entity_poly.type
_entity_poly.pdbx_seq_one_letter_code
_entity_poly.pdbx_strand_id
1 'polypeptide(L)'
;TTPYAMEGTAAHELADMCLSDGLSPHDYINQHIAGIPVDEEMADHVASYVAYVKSFSGIHFYEVRVDFSEWIPNGFGTSDAIVIDEKLKTVHVIDLKYGKGLPVDADNNSQGMLYALGVLSQYAWIYDMAHVVIHIYQPRIKNYSSWLISANDLYKWAEWAKQRAEEALQDDAPRTPSDKACQWCKAKATCKALLDHTHKIIMHDFDE
;
A
#
# COMPACT_ATOMS: atom_id res chain seq x y z
N THR A 1 -18.05 8.71 0.97
CA THR A 1 -16.71 8.69 1.61
C THR A 1 -16.92 8.79 3.11
N THR A 2 -16.28 7.96 3.92
CA THR A 2 -16.39 8.02 5.39
C THR A 2 -15.52 9.16 5.94
N PRO A 3 -15.81 9.74 7.11
CA PRO A 3 -14.95 10.74 7.75
C PRO A 3 -13.49 10.29 7.87
N TYR A 4 -13.28 9.03 8.23
CA TYR A 4 -11.92 8.43 8.32
C TYR A 4 -11.17 8.40 6.99
N ALA A 5 -11.87 8.15 5.88
CA ALA A 5 -11.26 8.18 4.56
C ALA A 5 -10.89 9.61 4.14
N MET A 6 -11.69 10.62 4.55
CA MET A 6 -11.39 12.03 4.30
C MET A 6 -10.17 12.50 5.11
N GLU A 7 -10.06 12.11 6.38
CA GLU A 7 -8.87 12.37 7.19
C GLU A 7 -7.61 11.75 6.55
N GLY A 8 -7.73 10.51 6.06
CA GLY A 8 -6.65 9.84 5.34
C GLY A 8 -6.21 10.65 4.12
N THR A 9 -7.15 11.06 3.27
CA THR A 9 -6.85 11.88 2.09
C THR A 9 -6.14 13.18 2.47
N ALA A 10 -6.62 13.88 3.51
CA ALA A 10 -6.00 15.12 3.97
C ALA A 10 -4.56 14.91 4.47
N ALA A 11 -4.31 13.82 5.21
CA ALA A 11 -2.97 13.50 5.70
C ALA A 11 -1.98 13.16 4.58
N HIS A 12 -2.42 12.44 3.54
CA HIS A 12 -1.58 12.17 2.35
C HIS A 12 -1.27 13.45 1.58
N GLU A 13 -2.28 14.30 1.33
CA GLU A 13 -2.08 15.58 0.64
C GLU A 13 -1.14 16.51 1.44
N LEU A 14 -1.30 16.60 2.77
CA LEU A 14 -0.38 17.34 3.63
C LEU A 14 1.05 16.77 3.57
N ALA A 15 1.19 15.45 3.57
CA ALA A 15 2.49 14.80 3.48
C ALA A 15 3.19 15.10 2.15
N ASP A 16 2.46 15.01 1.03
CA ASP A 16 2.99 15.33 -0.30
C ASP A 16 3.46 16.77 -0.38
N MET A 17 2.63 17.74 0.05
CA MET A 17 2.99 19.16 0.07
C MET A 17 4.27 19.39 0.88
N CYS A 18 4.40 18.79 2.06
CA CYS A 18 5.56 18.97 2.92
C CYS A 18 6.82 18.27 2.42
N LEU A 19 6.67 17.14 1.72
CA LEU A 19 7.78 16.44 1.09
C LEU A 19 8.28 17.18 -0.14
N SER A 20 7.37 17.70 -0.98
CA SER A 20 7.66 18.38 -2.23
C SER A 20 8.20 19.80 -2.01
N ASP A 21 7.58 20.59 -1.11
CA ASP A 21 7.90 22.00 -0.91
C ASP A 21 8.90 22.23 0.24
N GLY A 22 9.18 21.21 1.03
CA GLY A 22 10.09 21.28 2.17
C GLY A 22 9.53 22.04 3.38
N LEU A 23 8.22 22.30 3.41
CA LEU A 23 7.53 22.98 4.51
C LEU A 23 7.29 22.05 5.68
N SER A 24 6.99 22.61 6.86
CA SER A 24 6.62 21.83 8.03
C SER A 24 5.12 21.59 8.07
N PRO A 25 4.65 20.35 8.38
CA PRO A 25 3.23 20.11 8.61
C PRO A 25 2.59 21.02 9.66
N HIS A 26 3.38 21.49 10.65
CA HIS A 26 2.94 22.40 11.70
C HIS A 26 2.59 23.83 11.16
N ASP A 27 3.14 24.22 10.00
CA ASP A 27 2.80 25.51 9.36
C ASP A 27 1.36 25.50 8.82
N TYR A 28 0.73 24.35 8.73
CA TYR A 28 -0.63 24.16 8.24
C TYR A 28 -1.68 24.00 9.35
N ILE A 29 -1.28 24.05 10.62
CA ILE A 29 -2.23 23.96 11.75
C ILE A 29 -3.30 25.06 11.62
N ASN A 30 -4.57 24.70 11.82
CA ASN A 30 -5.77 25.50 11.60
C ASN A 30 -6.11 25.82 10.13
N GLN A 31 -5.35 25.33 9.17
CA GLN A 31 -5.73 25.37 7.75
C GLN A 31 -6.57 24.12 7.39
N HIS A 32 -7.25 24.17 6.24
CA HIS A 32 -8.02 23.03 5.73
C HIS A 32 -7.33 22.43 4.53
N ILE A 33 -7.10 21.11 4.56
CA ILE A 33 -6.57 20.33 3.46
C ILE A 33 -7.61 19.26 3.11
N ALA A 34 -7.98 19.15 1.85
CA ALA A 34 -9.09 18.30 1.38
C ALA A 34 -10.40 18.50 2.19
N GLY A 35 -10.64 19.71 2.70
CA GLY A 35 -11.81 20.05 3.50
C GLY A 35 -11.74 19.62 4.97
N ILE A 36 -10.62 19.07 5.43
CA ILE A 36 -10.38 18.63 6.80
C ILE A 36 -9.43 19.64 7.49
N PRO A 37 -9.75 20.11 8.71
CA PRO A 37 -8.84 20.96 9.44
C PRO A 37 -7.61 20.20 9.88
N VAL A 38 -6.44 20.78 9.71
CA VAL A 38 -5.17 20.24 10.24
C VAL A 38 -5.06 20.63 11.71
N ASP A 39 -5.12 19.64 12.57
CA ASP A 39 -4.88 19.79 14.01
C ASP A 39 -3.44 19.40 14.37
N GLU A 40 -3.07 19.57 15.66
CA GLU A 40 -1.73 19.20 16.16
C GLU A 40 -1.46 17.68 15.98
N GLU A 41 -2.47 16.82 16.22
CA GLU A 41 -2.34 15.37 16.05
C GLU A 41 -1.95 15.02 14.60
N MET A 42 -2.64 15.61 13.63
CA MET A 42 -2.35 15.37 12.22
C MET A 42 -0.97 15.92 11.85
N ALA A 43 -0.65 17.14 12.30
CA ALA A 43 0.65 17.76 12.01
C ALA A 43 1.82 16.93 12.57
N ASP A 44 1.72 16.45 13.81
CA ASP A 44 2.74 15.60 14.45
C ASP A 44 2.94 14.26 13.72
N HIS A 45 1.84 13.60 13.37
CA HIS A 45 1.88 12.32 12.68
C HIS A 45 2.45 12.45 11.28
N VAL A 46 2.05 13.48 10.53
CA VAL A 46 2.59 13.73 9.19
C VAL A 46 4.05 14.19 9.27
N ALA A 47 4.42 15.01 10.27
CA ALA A 47 5.82 15.39 10.47
C ALA A 47 6.71 14.18 10.73
N SER A 48 6.24 13.21 11.53
CA SER A 48 6.99 11.98 11.79
C SER A 48 7.17 11.13 10.52
N TYR A 49 6.15 11.04 9.68
CA TYR A 49 6.24 10.37 8.37
C TYR A 49 7.21 11.09 7.43
N VAL A 50 7.09 12.41 7.30
CA VAL A 50 8.00 13.22 6.46
C VAL A 50 9.46 13.07 6.91
N ALA A 51 9.71 13.09 8.22
CA ALA A 51 11.05 12.86 8.76
C ALA A 51 11.55 11.44 8.43
N TYR A 52 10.69 10.44 8.52
CA TYR A 52 11.02 9.07 8.16
C TYR A 52 11.40 8.94 6.69
N VAL A 53 10.60 9.47 5.77
CA VAL A 53 10.90 9.45 4.32
C VAL A 53 12.22 10.17 4.04
N LYS A 54 12.43 11.36 4.62
CA LYS A 54 13.68 12.15 4.44
C LYS A 54 14.92 11.51 5.07
N SER A 55 14.78 10.52 5.93
CA SER A 55 15.92 9.81 6.53
C SER A 55 16.65 8.86 5.56
N PHE A 56 16.01 8.47 4.47
CA PHE A 56 16.64 7.64 3.45
C PHE A 56 17.49 8.46 2.51
N SER A 57 18.64 7.91 2.15
CA SER A 57 19.52 8.52 1.13
C SER A 57 19.10 8.05 -0.26
N GLY A 58 19.13 8.95 -1.25
CA GLY A 58 18.82 8.57 -2.62
C GLY A 58 18.02 9.63 -3.35
N ILE A 59 17.40 9.22 -4.46
CA ILE A 59 16.51 10.05 -5.27
C ILE A 59 15.09 9.81 -4.78
N HIS A 60 14.42 10.88 -4.38
CA HIS A 60 13.08 10.84 -3.82
C HIS A 60 12.03 11.20 -4.86
N PHE A 61 10.93 10.49 -4.85
CA PHE A 61 9.73 10.77 -5.64
C PHE A 61 8.51 10.69 -4.72
N TYR A 62 7.53 11.57 -4.90
CA TYR A 62 6.35 11.66 -4.06
C TYR A 62 5.09 11.64 -4.91
N GLU A 63 4.03 10.99 -4.42
CA GLU A 63 2.73 10.83 -5.12
C GLU A 63 2.89 10.39 -6.58
N VAL A 64 3.78 9.41 -6.81
CA VAL A 64 4.13 8.95 -8.15
C VAL A 64 3.15 7.89 -8.62
N ARG A 65 2.57 8.13 -9.80
CA ARG A 65 1.84 7.09 -10.51
C ARG A 65 2.81 6.00 -10.97
N VAL A 66 2.54 4.78 -10.55
CA VAL A 66 3.27 3.58 -10.94
C VAL A 66 2.37 2.68 -11.80
N ASP A 67 2.91 2.19 -12.91
CA ASP A 67 2.23 1.33 -13.85
C ASP A 67 2.79 -0.09 -13.73
N PHE A 68 1.92 -1.03 -13.39
CA PHE A 68 2.23 -2.46 -13.31
C PHE A 68 1.31 -3.29 -14.20
N SER A 69 0.81 -2.67 -15.28
CA SER A 69 -0.10 -3.29 -16.25
C SER A 69 0.53 -4.44 -17.03
N GLU A 70 1.85 -4.57 -17.03
CA GLU A 70 2.58 -5.73 -17.55
C GLU A 70 2.17 -7.04 -16.87
N TRP A 71 1.87 -6.97 -15.57
CA TRP A 71 1.47 -8.14 -14.76
C TRP A 71 -0.02 -8.16 -14.46
N ILE A 72 -0.61 -7.02 -14.15
CA ILE A 72 -2.02 -6.91 -13.80
C ILE A 72 -2.74 -6.09 -14.87
N PRO A 73 -3.62 -6.66 -15.69
CA PRO A 73 -4.31 -5.95 -16.77
C PRO A 73 -4.95 -4.63 -16.27
N ASN A 74 -4.58 -3.51 -16.90
CA ASN A 74 -4.95 -2.15 -16.50
C ASN A 74 -4.52 -1.77 -15.08
N GLY A 75 -3.52 -2.46 -14.52
CA GLY A 75 -3.03 -2.22 -13.16
C GLY A 75 -2.17 -0.98 -13.07
N PHE A 76 -2.54 -0.06 -12.19
CA PHE A 76 -1.74 1.10 -11.81
C PHE A 76 -2.10 1.54 -10.39
N GLY A 77 -1.29 2.37 -9.81
CA GLY A 77 -1.56 3.01 -8.53
C GLY A 77 -0.74 4.27 -8.35
N THR A 78 -0.91 4.92 -7.21
CA THR A 78 -0.08 6.04 -6.79
C THR A 78 0.66 5.63 -5.52
N SER A 79 1.98 5.74 -5.52
CA SER A 79 2.83 5.47 -4.37
C SER A 79 3.11 6.77 -3.63
N ASP A 80 2.90 6.81 -2.33
CA ASP A 80 3.05 8.03 -1.52
C ASP A 80 4.49 8.54 -1.55
N ALA A 81 5.47 7.65 -1.32
CA ALA A 81 6.87 7.99 -1.47
C ALA A 81 7.69 6.80 -1.98
N ILE A 82 8.65 7.12 -2.85
CA ILE A 82 9.63 6.18 -3.40
C ILE A 82 11.01 6.79 -3.18
N VAL A 83 11.97 5.99 -2.73
CA VAL A 83 13.37 6.41 -2.68
C VAL A 83 14.23 5.39 -3.42
N ILE A 84 15.02 5.84 -4.39
CA ILE A 84 15.97 5.02 -5.13
C ILE A 84 17.36 5.27 -4.56
N ASP A 85 17.87 4.30 -3.81
CA ASP A 85 19.24 4.30 -3.30
C ASP A 85 20.14 3.53 -4.28
N GLU A 86 20.80 4.25 -5.14
CA GLU A 86 21.72 3.67 -6.15
C GLU A 86 22.93 2.97 -5.52
N LYS A 87 23.41 3.47 -4.37
CA LYS A 87 24.60 2.91 -3.70
C LYS A 87 24.29 1.54 -3.11
N LEU A 88 23.13 1.39 -2.51
CA LEU A 88 22.65 0.14 -1.95
C LEU A 88 21.90 -0.71 -2.98
N LYS A 89 21.71 -0.22 -4.21
CA LYS A 89 20.89 -0.86 -5.25
C LYS A 89 19.50 -1.25 -4.74
N THR A 90 18.88 -0.35 -3.99
CA THR A 90 17.65 -0.61 -3.27
C THR A 90 16.59 0.42 -3.62
N VAL A 91 15.37 -0.05 -3.90
CA VAL A 91 14.17 0.78 -3.99
C VAL A 91 13.41 0.68 -2.66
N HIS A 92 13.11 1.82 -2.06
CA HIS A 92 12.19 1.91 -0.93
C HIS A 92 10.82 2.37 -1.42
N VAL A 93 9.78 1.61 -1.14
CA VAL A 93 8.38 1.98 -1.36
C VAL A 93 7.78 2.23 0.01
N ILE A 94 7.38 3.46 0.29
CA ILE A 94 7.01 3.90 1.64
C ILE A 94 5.55 4.40 1.60
N ASP A 95 4.67 3.65 2.23
CA ASP A 95 3.23 3.87 2.22
C ASP A 95 2.75 4.38 3.58
N LEU A 96 2.07 5.53 3.58
CA LEU A 96 1.44 6.13 4.75
C LEU A 96 0.06 5.52 4.98
N LYS A 97 -0.17 4.95 6.13
CA LYS A 97 -1.49 4.47 6.56
C LYS A 97 -1.99 5.33 7.71
N TYR A 98 -2.83 6.32 7.42
CA TYR A 98 -3.29 7.29 8.44
C TYR A 98 -4.46 6.79 9.30
N GLY A 99 -5.07 5.64 8.98
CA GLY A 99 -6.18 5.07 9.74
C GLY A 99 -5.81 4.58 11.14
N LYS A 100 -6.77 4.62 12.08
CA LYS A 100 -6.68 4.01 13.44
C LYS A 100 -7.16 2.54 13.46
N GLY A 101 -7.28 1.92 12.29
CA GLY A 101 -7.80 0.55 12.14
C GLY A 101 -6.78 -0.53 12.52
N LEU A 102 -6.92 -1.68 11.87
CA LEU A 102 -6.01 -2.81 12.10
C LEU A 102 -4.59 -2.48 11.61
N PRO A 103 -3.55 -2.98 12.30
CA PRO A 103 -2.18 -2.89 11.81
C PRO A 103 -2.06 -3.53 10.43
N VAL A 104 -1.34 -2.84 9.53
CA VAL A 104 -0.97 -3.35 8.21
C VAL A 104 0.49 -3.77 8.26
N ASP A 105 0.78 -4.97 7.76
CA ASP A 105 2.14 -5.47 7.68
C ASP A 105 2.76 -5.18 6.31
N ALA A 106 4.05 -4.92 6.29
CA ALA A 106 4.83 -4.81 5.06
C ALA A 106 5.18 -6.19 4.48
N ASP A 107 5.28 -7.22 5.33
CA ASP A 107 5.62 -8.58 4.89
C ASP A 107 4.55 -9.12 3.94
N ASN A 108 4.98 -9.51 2.74
CA ASN A 108 4.11 -9.98 1.66
C ASN A 108 2.94 -9.03 1.33
N ASN A 109 3.14 -7.72 1.52
CA ASN A 109 2.13 -6.73 1.20
C ASN A 109 1.97 -6.57 -0.31
N SER A 110 0.87 -7.08 -0.85
CA SER A 110 0.62 -7.10 -2.31
C SER A 110 0.54 -5.70 -2.93
N GLN A 111 0.04 -4.70 -2.21
CA GLN A 111 0.02 -3.31 -2.69
C GLN A 111 1.44 -2.78 -2.87
N GLY A 112 2.27 -2.92 -1.83
CA GLY A 112 3.66 -2.50 -1.88
C GLY A 112 4.48 -3.26 -2.93
N MET A 113 4.22 -4.56 -3.10
CA MET A 113 4.87 -5.39 -4.13
C MET A 113 4.49 -4.92 -5.55
N LEU A 114 3.21 -4.62 -5.81
CA LEU A 114 2.76 -4.10 -7.10
C LEU A 114 3.34 -2.71 -7.39
N TYR A 115 3.39 -1.84 -6.39
CA TYR A 115 4.02 -0.53 -6.55
C TYR A 115 5.52 -0.66 -6.85
N ALA A 116 6.22 -1.54 -6.14
CA ALA A 116 7.62 -1.83 -6.40
C ALA A 116 7.86 -2.37 -7.83
N LEU A 117 7.01 -3.25 -8.33
CA LEU A 117 7.06 -3.72 -9.73
C LEU A 117 6.93 -2.56 -10.71
N GLY A 118 5.96 -1.67 -10.49
CA GLY A 118 5.78 -0.49 -11.33
C GLY A 118 7.02 0.43 -11.31
N VAL A 119 7.65 0.62 -10.15
CA VAL A 119 8.91 1.39 -10.03
C VAL A 119 10.04 0.69 -10.78
N LEU A 120 10.23 -0.61 -10.58
CA LEU A 120 11.27 -1.35 -11.28
C LEU A 120 11.07 -1.30 -12.80
N SER A 121 9.85 -1.47 -13.29
CA SER A 121 9.53 -1.36 -14.73
C SER A 121 9.86 0.02 -15.29
N GLN A 122 9.55 1.10 -14.56
CA GLN A 122 9.79 2.46 -15.00
C GLN A 122 11.28 2.87 -14.98
N TYR A 123 12.06 2.34 -14.04
CA TYR A 123 13.41 2.83 -13.76
C TYR A 123 14.53 1.80 -13.95
N ALA A 124 14.21 0.50 -14.20
CA ALA A 124 15.21 -0.56 -14.35
C ALA A 124 16.21 -0.33 -15.49
N TRP A 125 15.83 0.44 -16.51
CA TRP A 125 16.71 0.80 -17.61
C TRP A 125 17.76 1.86 -17.25
N ILE A 126 17.57 2.58 -16.13
CA ILE A 126 18.52 3.59 -15.61
C ILE A 126 19.31 3.02 -14.45
N TYR A 127 18.63 2.29 -13.55
CA TYR A 127 19.18 1.86 -12.27
C TYR A 127 19.18 0.34 -12.16
N ASP A 128 20.34 -0.24 -11.81
CA ASP A 128 20.48 -1.68 -11.54
C ASP A 128 20.07 -1.98 -10.09
N MET A 129 18.75 -2.17 -9.86
CA MET A 129 18.20 -2.42 -8.53
C MET A 129 18.19 -3.90 -8.20
N ALA A 130 18.82 -4.27 -7.08
CA ALA A 130 18.89 -5.64 -6.59
C ALA A 130 17.82 -5.95 -5.55
N HIS A 131 17.37 -4.95 -4.81
CA HIS A 131 16.49 -5.11 -3.66
C HIS A 131 15.36 -4.10 -3.67
N VAL A 132 14.27 -4.49 -3.03
CA VAL A 132 13.15 -3.61 -2.69
C VAL A 132 12.89 -3.71 -1.19
N VAL A 133 12.64 -2.59 -0.54
CA VAL A 133 12.13 -2.55 0.82
C VAL A 133 10.76 -1.87 0.80
N ILE A 134 9.75 -2.60 1.22
CA ILE A 134 8.40 -2.09 1.39
C ILE A 134 8.28 -1.60 2.83
N HIS A 135 7.76 -0.39 3.02
CA HIS A 135 7.53 0.21 4.32
C HIS A 135 6.06 0.56 4.48
N ILE A 136 5.48 0.16 5.60
CA ILE A 136 4.17 0.62 6.06
C ILE A 136 4.40 1.54 7.25
N TYR A 137 3.99 2.79 7.13
CA TYR A 137 4.11 3.79 8.17
C TYR A 137 2.73 4.19 8.67
N GLN A 138 2.36 3.73 9.86
CA GLN A 138 1.03 3.89 10.44
C GLN A 138 1.12 4.61 11.81
N PRO A 139 1.30 5.95 11.82
CA PRO A 139 1.71 6.68 13.03
C PRO A 139 0.64 6.68 14.12
N ARG A 140 -0.64 6.78 13.77
CA ARG A 140 -1.74 6.89 14.73
C ARG A 140 -1.89 5.68 15.67
N ILE A 141 -1.37 4.52 15.27
CA ILE A 141 -1.34 3.29 16.08
C ILE A 141 0.08 2.82 16.35
N LYS A 142 1.09 3.65 16.03
CA LYS A 142 2.51 3.36 16.23
C LYS A 142 2.95 2.04 15.58
N ASN A 143 2.37 1.72 14.42
CA ASN A 143 2.74 0.56 13.62
C ASN A 143 3.73 0.98 12.53
N TYR A 144 4.95 0.46 12.61
CA TYR A 144 6.04 0.72 11.67
C TYR A 144 6.59 -0.64 11.23
N SER A 145 6.25 -1.03 10.01
CA SER A 145 6.63 -2.33 9.47
C SER A 145 7.48 -2.12 8.21
N SER A 146 8.51 -2.93 8.05
CA SER A 146 9.33 -2.94 6.84
C SER A 146 9.69 -4.35 6.44
N TRP A 147 9.75 -4.60 5.15
CA TRP A 147 10.07 -5.91 4.58
C TRP A 147 10.94 -5.80 3.35
N LEU A 148 12.04 -6.56 3.35
CA LEU A 148 13.00 -6.60 2.27
C LEU A 148 12.75 -7.83 1.39
N ILE A 149 12.70 -7.62 0.09
CA ILE A 149 12.62 -8.68 -0.92
C ILE A 149 13.66 -8.43 -2.02
N SER A 150 14.26 -9.48 -2.58
CA SER A 150 15.09 -9.33 -3.77
C SER A 150 14.24 -8.98 -5.00
N ALA A 151 14.78 -8.18 -5.93
CA ALA A 151 14.08 -7.90 -7.19
C ALA A 151 13.73 -9.19 -7.95
N ASN A 152 14.63 -10.20 -7.91
CA ASN A 152 14.39 -11.49 -8.55
C ASN A 152 13.19 -12.26 -7.93
N ASP A 153 13.05 -12.26 -6.61
CA ASP A 153 11.93 -12.94 -5.96
C ASP A 153 10.62 -12.15 -6.15
N LEU A 154 10.71 -10.82 -6.22
CA LEU A 154 9.58 -9.97 -6.58
C LEU A 154 9.08 -10.28 -8.00
N TYR A 155 9.98 -10.45 -8.98
CA TYR A 155 9.59 -10.85 -10.34
C TYR A 155 8.97 -12.25 -10.38
N LYS A 156 9.48 -13.21 -9.60
CA LYS A 156 8.83 -14.54 -9.50
C LYS A 156 7.41 -14.43 -8.94
N TRP A 157 7.21 -13.60 -7.91
CA TRP A 157 5.89 -13.34 -7.38
C TRP A 157 5.00 -12.64 -8.42
N ALA A 158 5.55 -11.73 -9.22
CA ALA A 158 4.82 -11.03 -10.27
C ALA A 158 4.22 -11.98 -11.32
N GLU A 159 4.96 -13.01 -11.72
CA GLU A 159 4.45 -14.05 -12.64
C GLU A 159 3.28 -14.83 -12.02
N TRP A 160 3.37 -15.17 -10.74
CA TRP A 160 2.25 -15.77 -10.01
C TRP A 160 1.04 -14.82 -9.94
N ALA A 161 1.27 -13.53 -9.62
CA ALA A 161 0.22 -12.53 -9.53
C ALA A 161 -0.48 -12.30 -10.88
N LYS A 162 0.29 -12.31 -11.99
CA LYS A 162 -0.23 -12.24 -13.34
C LYS A 162 -1.21 -13.36 -13.64
N GLN A 163 -0.81 -14.61 -13.36
CA GLN A 163 -1.70 -15.76 -13.56
C GLN A 163 -3.00 -15.63 -12.75
N ARG A 164 -2.90 -15.17 -11.48
CA ARG A 164 -4.08 -14.96 -10.63
C ARG A 164 -4.99 -13.86 -11.16
N ALA A 165 -4.40 -12.78 -11.68
CA ALA A 165 -5.16 -11.69 -12.28
C ALA A 165 -5.89 -12.13 -13.57
N GLU A 166 -5.21 -12.89 -14.42
CA GLU A 166 -5.80 -13.46 -15.64
C GLU A 166 -6.95 -14.43 -15.31
N GLU A 167 -6.78 -15.31 -14.32
CA GLU A 167 -7.85 -16.20 -13.85
C GLU A 167 -9.04 -15.42 -13.28
N ALA A 168 -8.78 -14.37 -12.50
CA ALA A 168 -9.83 -13.57 -11.88
C ALA A 168 -10.70 -12.80 -12.89
N LEU A 169 -10.20 -12.59 -14.11
CA LEU A 169 -10.91 -11.92 -15.20
C LEU A 169 -11.77 -12.86 -16.04
N GLN A 170 -11.70 -14.17 -15.84
CA GLN A 170 -12.56 -15.12 -16.55
C GLN A 170 -14.01 -15.02 -16.07
N ASP A 171 -14.96 -15.21 -16.94
CA ASP A 171 -16.40 -15.14 -16.61
C ASP A 171 -16.80 -16.17 -15.54
N ASP A 172 -16.13 -17.33 -15.55
CA ASP A 172 -16.35 -18.46 -14.64
C ASP A 172 -15.30 -18.52 -13.51
N ALA A 173 -14.60 -17.43 -13.26
CA ALA A 173 -13.55 -17.37 -12.23
C ALA A 173 -14.01 -17.95 -10.88
N PRO A 174 -13.26 -18.89 -10.29
CA PRO A 174 -13.64 -19.51 -9.05
C PRO A 174 -13.62 -18.51 -7.89
N ARG A 175 -14.66 -18.54 -7.07
CA ARG A 175 -14.71 -17.73 -5.85
C ARG A 175 -14.09 -18.51 -4.71
N THR A 176 -13.03 -17.96 -4.12
CA THR A 176 -12.28 -18.58 -3.01
C THR A 176 -12.52 -17.80 -1.72
N PRO A 177 -13.59 -18.10 -0.96
CA PRO A 177 -13.87 -17.38 0.28
C PRO A 177 -12.82 -17.68 1.34
N SER A 178 -12.46 -16.62 2.07
CA SER A 178 -11.62 -16.67 3.26
C SER A 178 -11.93 -15.46 4.15
N ASP A 179 -11.53 -15.49 5.41
CA ASP A 179 -11.74 -14.37 6.33
C ASP A 179 -11.18 -13.06 5.75
N LYS A 180 -9.94 -13.10 5.26
CA LYS A 180 -9.27 -11.95 4.66
C LYS A 180 -9.93 -11.47 3.37
N ALA A 181 -10.24 -12.37 2.44
CA ALA A 181 -10.83 -12.01 1.14
C ALA A 181 -12.27 -11.50 1.27
N CYS A 182 -13.02 -12.03 2.25
CA CYS A 182 -14.43 -11.68 2.44
C CYS A 182 -14.66 -10.51 3.40
N GLN A 183 -13.64 -10.06 4.12
CA GLN A 183 -13.77 -9.02 5.15
C GLN A 183 -14.44 -7.75 4.62
N TRP A 184 -14.01 -7.25 3.47
CA TRP A 184 -14.50 -6.02 2.84
C TRP A 184 -15.22 -6.24 1.50
N CYS A 185 -15.57 -7.51 1.20
CA CYS A 185 -16.22 -7.84 -0.05
C CYS A 185 -17.65 -7.27 -0.11
N LYS A 186 -17.93 -6.47 -1.13
CA LYS A 186 -19.26 -5.86 -1.34
C LYS A 186 -20.36 -6.89 -1.59
N ALA A 187 -20.00 -8.05 -2.17
CA ALA A 187 -20.93 -9.14 -2.45
C ALA A 187 -21.12 -10.11 -1.25
N LYS A 188 -20.52 -9.84 -0.09
CA LYS A 188 -20.51 -10.73 1.07
C LYS A 188 -21.90 -11.22 1.47
N ALA A 189 -22.88 -10.33 1.49
CA ALA A 189 -24.24 -10.64 1.93
C ALA A 189 -25.00 -11.61 1.01
N THR A 190 -24.62 -11.71 -0.26
CA THR A 190 -25.32 -12.52 -1.28
C THR A 190 -24.42 -13.58 -1.91
N CYS A 191 -23.21 -13.78 -1.37
CA CYS A 191 -22.22 -14.68 -1.95
C CYS A 191 -22.51 -16.14 -1.58
N LYS A 192 -22.97 -16.92 -2.56
CA LYS A 192 -23.22 -18.37 -2.38
C LYS A 192 -21.96 -19.13 -1.98
N ALA A 193 -20.80 -18.81 -2.59
CA ALA A 193 -19.54 -19.48 -2.25
C ALA A 193 -19.15 -19.27 -0.78
N LEU A 194 -19.40 -18.06 -0.22
CA LEU A 194 -19.15 -17.80 1.20
C LEU A 194 -20.14 -18.56 2.08
N LEU A 195 -21.42 -18.63 1.70
CA LEU A 195 -22.42 -19.40 2.43
C LEU A 195 -22.05 -20.88 2.49
N ASP A 196 -21.68 -21.46 1.35
CA ASP A 196 -21.28 -22.87 1.25
C ASP A 196 -19.98 -23.14 2.05
N HIS A 197 -19.05 -22.21 2.05
CA HIS A 197 -17.81 -22.29 2.83
C HIS A 197 -18.10 -22.26 4.35
N THR A 198 -18.91 -21.32 4.80
CA THR A 198 -19.30 -21.20 6.21
C THR A 198 -20.05 -22.45 6.68
N HIS A 199 -20.95 -22.96 5.83
CA HIS A 199 -21.70 -24.17 6.15
C HIS A 199 -20.77 -25.39 6.32
N LYS A 200 -19.75 -25.53 5.47
CA LYS A 200 -18.75 -26.62 5.60
C LYS A 200 -17.96 -26.54 6.90
N ILE A 201 -17.56 -25.33 7.33
CA ILE A 201 -16.85 -25.14 8.60
C ILE A 201 -17.74 -25.55 9.77
N ILE A 202 -18.99 -25.04 9.81
CA ILE A 202 -19.92 -25.37 10.87
C ILE A 202 -20.19 -26.87 10.95
N MET A 203 -20.41 -27.54 9.82
CA MET A 203 -20.65 -29.00 9.82
C MET A 203 -19.45 -29.80 10.31
N HIS A 204 -18.23 -29.38 9.97
CA HIS A 204 -17.00 -30.02 10.46
C HIS A 204 -16.88 -29.94 11.99
N ASP A 205 -17.25 -28.82 12.59
CA ASP A 205 -17.20 -28.62 14.05
C ASP A 205 -18.25 -29.47 14.83
N PHE A 206 -19.26 -30.02 14.12
CA PHE A 206 -20.24 -30.93 14.71
C PHE A 206 -19.92 -32.41 14.53
N ASP A 207 -18.96 -32.74 13.68
CA ASP A 207 -18.52 -34.12 13.41
C ASP A 207 -17.30 -34.56 14.28
N GLU A 208 -16.78 -33.67 15.14
CA GLU A 208 -15.81 -33.96 16.21
C GLU A 208 -16.50 -34.08 17.58
#